data_a780bb89345cac3b18ab33afa0b9ef62
#
_entry.id   a780bb89345cac3b18ab33afa0b9ef62
#
_cell.length_a   1.000
_cell.length_b   1.000
_cell.length_c   1.000
_cell.angle_alpha   90.00
_cell.angle_beta   90.00
_cell.angle_gamma   90.00
#
_symmetry.space_group_name_H-M   'P 1'
#
loop_
_entity.id
_entity.type
_entity.pdbx_description
1 polymer ?
#
loop_
_entity_poly.entity_id
_entity_poly.type
_entity_poly.pdbx_seq_one_letter_code
_entity_poly.pdbx_strand_id
1 'polypeptide(L)'
;MRALAFSGGKDSMACLHLMKDSLDLAIYVDTGKSYPETQRLVEYASTLVRMVIVKTDRDRQNVEQGIPSDVVPVDWTAFGQEVAGKKSVTIQGYLNCCFSNLCEPLTRKAKELGVTEIVYGQRDEEGYKSPSRNGSISDGMVRIHPIEDWTAEEVLAYLSTKMDVPAHYRIKHSSLDCYDCTAFRKDSKDRVDWTKEAHPDLYAEYLARVELLNAALKESLDCTIYTG
;
A
#
# COMPACT_ATOMS: atom_id res chain seq x y z
N MET A 1 13.38 -4.49 -20.70
CA MET A 1 12.81 -5.46 -19.73
C MET A 1 11.51 -4.87 -19.19
N ARG A 2 10.43 -5.68 -19.18
CA ARG A 2 9.12 -5.27 -18.70
C ARG A 2 8.81 -5.97 -17.37
N ALA A 3 8.52 -5.19 -16.34
CA ALA A 3 8.19 -5.68 -15.01
C ALA A 3 6.77 -5.29 -14.59
N LEU A 4 6.11 -6.15 -13.80
CA LEU A 4 4.86 -5.82 -13.13
C LEU A 4 5.15 -5.37 -11.70
N ALA A 5 4.63 -4.20 -11.30
CA ALA A 5 4.52 -3.80 -9.90
C ALA A 5 3.36 -4.61 -9.26
N PHE A 6 3.71 -5.70 -8.58
CA PHE A 6 2.73 -6.64 -8.04
C PHE A 6 2.46 -6.33 -6.58
N SER A 7 1.20 -6.12 -6.21
CA SER A 7 0.78 -5.84 -4.82
C SER A 7 0.01 -7.01 -4.17
N GLY A 8 -0.41 -8.00 -4.94
CA GLY A 8 -1.35 -9.03 -4.49
C GLY A 8 -2.82 -8.59 -4.50
N GLY A 9 -3.10 -7.33 -4.83
CA GLY A 9 -4.46 -6.84 -5.03
C GLY A 9 -5.05 -7.30 -6.37
N LYS A 10 -6.40 -7.24 -6.50
CA LYS A 10 -7.15 -7.69 -7.69
C LYS A 10 -6.64 -7.08 -8.99
N ASP A 11 -6.29 -5.80 -8.94
CA ASP A 11 -5.89 -5.04 -10.14
C ASP A 11 -4.51 -5.47 -10.64
N SER A 12 -3.53 -5.65 -9.74
CA SER A 12 -2.22 -6.20 -10.10
C SER A 12 -2.30 -7.66 -10.55
N MET A 13 -3.23 -8.44 -9.98
CA MET A 13 -3.50 -9.82 -10.40
C MET A 13 -4.12 -9.87 -11.79
N ALA A 14 -5.05 -8.95 -12.12
CA ALA A 14 -5.58 -8.85 -13.47
C ALA A 14 -4.51 -8.51 -14.51
N CYS A 15 -3.63 -7.55 -14.19
CA CYS A 15 -2.48 -7.22 -15.04
C CYS A 15 -1.55 -8.42 -15.24
N LEU A 16 -1.31 -9.21 -14.18
CA LEU A 16 -0.50 -10.43 -14.26
C LEU A 16 -1.08 -11.40 -15.30
N HIS A 17 -2.35 -11.75 -15.16
CA HIS A 17 -3.02 -12.69 -16.08
C HIS A 17 -3.14 -12.15 -17.51
N LEU A 18 -3.35 -10.85 -17.66
CA LEU A 18 -3.48 -10.20 -18.97
C LEU A 18 -2.15 -10.17 -19.73
N MET A 19 -1.05 -9.98 -19.02
CA MET A 19 0.25 -9.70 -19.63
C MET A 19 1.33 -10.74 -19.35
N LYS A 20 1.05 -11.85 -18.65
CA LYS A 20 2.05 -12.84 -18.19
C LYS A 20 3.03 -13.28 -19.27
N ASP A 21 2.57 -13.44 -20.52
CA ASP A 21 3.40 -13.91 -21.66
C ASP A 21 4.32 -12.80 -22.21
N SER A 22 4.15 -11.56 -21.78
CA SER A 22 4.96 -10.40 -22.16
C SER A 22 5.75 -9.78 -21.01
N LEU A 23 5.59 -10.31 -19.79
CA LEU A 23 6.34 -9.88 -18.61
C LEU A 23 7.65 -10.68 -18.49
N ASP A 24 8.75 -9.99 -18.22
CA ASP A 24 10.03 -10.64 -17.87
C ASP A 24 10.04 -11.04 -16.38
N LEU A 25 9.37 -10.23 -15.53
CA LEU A 25 9.27 -10.48 -14.09
C LEU A 25 8.15 -9.65 -13.44
N ALA A 26 7.83 -9.99 -12.18
CA ALA A 26 7.05 -9.16 -11.29
C ALA A 26 7.90 -8.77 -10.06
N ILE A 27 7.69 -7.57 -9.52
CA ILE A 27 8.36 -7.09 -8.31
C ILE A 27 7.30 -6.91 -7.23
N TYR A 28 7.46 -7.60 -6.13
CA TYR A 28 6.65 -7.47 -4.92
C TYR A 28 7.49 -6.87 -3.80
N VAL A 29 6.97 -5.84 -3.14
CA VAL A 29 7.61 -5.24 -1.97
C VAL A 29 6.95 -5.77 -0.71
N ASP A 30 7.70 -6.56 0.05
CA ASP A 30 7.27 -7.12 1.32
C ASP A 30 7.68 -6.17 2.47
N THR A 31 6.67 -5.55 3.09
CA THR A 31 6.86 -4.65 4.23
C THR A 31 6.89 -5.38 5.58
N GLY A 32 6.73 -6.70 5.59
CA GLY A 32 6.57 -7.51 6.79
C GLY A 32 5.18 -7.39 7.45
N LYS A 33 4.26 -6.60 6.85
CA LYS A 33 2.90 -6.35 7.38
C LYS A 33 1.79 -6.75 6.41
N SER A 34 2.11 -7.67 5.50
CA SER A 34 1.14 -8.22 4.54
C SER A 34 0.19 -9.21 5.22
N TYR A 35 -1.05 -9.25 4.76
CA TYR A 35 -1.99 -10.29 5.14
C TYR A 35 -1.57 -11.67 4.62
N PRO A 36 -1.96 -12.77 5.32
CA PRO A 36 -1.71 -14.13 4.83
C PRO A 36 -2.28 -14.40 3.44
N GLU A 37 -3.41 -13.76 3.10
CA GLU A 37 -4.02 -13.82 1.77
C GLU A 37 -3.09 -13.26 0.70
N THR A 38 -2.50 -12.10 0.96
CA THR A 38 -1.54 -11.47 0.05
C THR A 38 -0.33 -12.37 -0.19
N GLN A 39 0.20 -12.99 0.88
CA GLN A 39 1.35 -13.90 0.77
C GLN A 39 1.03 -15.12 -0.11
N ARG A 40 -0.15 -15.74 0.07
CA ARG A 40 -0.62 -16.85 -0.79
C ARG A 40 -0.74 -16.43 -2.26
N LEU A 41 -1.18 -15.19 -2.51
CA LEU A 41 -1.27 -14.66 -3.87
C LEU A 41 0.10 -14.37 -4.49
N VAL A 42 1.07 -13.95 -3.70
CA VAL A 42 2.48 -13.82 -4.15
C VAL A 42 3.06 -15.19 -4.50
N GLU A 43 2.81 -16.21 -3.69
CA GLU A 43 3.21 -17.60 -3.99
C GLU A 43 2.55 -18.08 -5.30
N TYR A 44 1.24 -17.91 -5.44
CA TYR A 44 0.54 -18.25 -6.68
C TYR A 44 1.12 -17.50 -7.89
N ALA A 45 1.30 -16.17 -7.79
CA ALA A 45 1.85 -15.36 -8.86
C ALA A 45 3.27 -15.81 -9.27
N SER A 46 4.07 -16.31 -8.31
CA SER A 46 5.40 -16.82 -8.56
C SER A 46 5.44 -18.08 -9.44
N THR A 47 4.31 -18.79 -9.54
CA THR A 47 4.16 -19.92 -10.46
C THR A 47 3.89 -19.51 -11.90
N LEU A 48 3.46 -18.26 -12.12
CA LEU A 48 3.07 -17.72 -13.43
C LEU A 48 4.15 -16.84 -14.06
N VAL A 49 4.95 -16.15 -13.24
CA VAL A 49 6.02 -15.26 -13.69
C VAL A 49 7.15 -15.26 -12.67
N ARG A 50 8.37 -14.96 -13.12
CA ARG A 50 9.52 -14.78 -12.21
C ARG A 50 9.20 -13.66 -11.21
N MET A 51 9.11 -13.97 -9.91
CA MET A 51 8.86 -13.00 -8.85
C MET A 51 10.19 -12.54 -8.21
N VAL A 52 10.35 -11.23 -8.07
CA VAL A 52 11.43 -10.59 -7.31
C VAL A 52 10.81 -9.98 -6.04
N ILE A 53 11.21 -10.48 -4.88
CA ILE A 53 10.71 -9.98 -3.59
C ILE A 53 11.72 -9.00 -3.02
N VAL A 54 11.28 -7.77 -2.75
CA VAL A 54 12.05 -6.72 -2.08
C VAL A 54 11.54 -6.60 -0.65
N LYS A 55 12.37 -6.91 0.33
CA LYS A 55 12.02 -6.75 1.75
C LYS A 55 12.37 -5.36 2.22
N THR A 56 11.46 -4.72 2.96
CA THR A 56 11.69 -3.46 3.66
C THR A 56 11.47 -3.64 5.16
N ASP A 57 12.07 -2.76 5.95
CA ASP A 57 11.92 -2.77 7.41
C ASP A 57 11.00 -1.60 7.80
N ARG A 58 9.70 -1.81 7.59
CA ARG A 58 8.67 -0.81 7.90
C ARG A 58 8.57 -0.54 9.41
N ASP A 59 8.81 -1.54 10.26
CA ASP A 59 8.78 -1.34 11.70
C ASP A 59 9.88 -0.38 12.14
N ARG A 60 11.10 -0.55 11.63
CA ARG A 60 12.20 0.38 11.87
C ARG A 60 11.88 1.79 11.35
N GLN A 61 11.39 1.90 10.12
CA GLN A 61 11.01 3.19 9.54
C GLN A 61 9.92 3.89 10.38
N ASN A 62 8.94 3.14 10.89
CA ASN A 62 7.90 3.68 11.76
C ASN A 62 8.42 4.07 13.15
N VAL A 63 9.44 3.40 13.69
CA VAL A 63 10.13 3.83 14.92
C VAL A 63 10.86 5.15 14.68
N GLU A 64 11.51 5.31 13.54
CA GLU A 64 12.28 6.51 13.19
C GLU A 64 11.40 7.69 12.78
N GLN A 65 10.35 7.46 11.99
CA GLN A 65 9.53 8.51 11.37
C GLN A 65 8.13 8.64 11.98
N GLY A 66 7.64 7.59 12.63
CA GLY A 66 6.36 7.57 13.31
C GLY A 66 5.26 6.74 12.67
N ILE A 67 4.13 6.69 13.35
CA ILE A 67 2.92 5.97 12.91
C ILE A 67 2.28 6.72 11.72
N PRO A 68 1.94 6.05 10.61
CA PRO A 68 1.30 6.71 9.47
C PRO A 68 -0.12 7.19 9.81
N SER A 69 -0.46 8.42 9.41
CA SER A 69 -1.76 9.02 9.66
C SER A 69 -2.20 9.94 8.53
N ASP A 70 -3.52 10.13 8.40
CA ASP A 70 -4.13 11.15 7.54
C ASP A 70 -4.00 12.56 8.12
N VAL A 71 -3.82 12.66 9.44
CA VAL A 71 -3.64 13.92 10.17
C VAL A 71 -2.30 13.89 10.89
N VAL A 72 -1.46 14.89 10.62
CA VAL A 72 -0.10 14.95 11.15
C VAL A 72 0.12 16.30 11.81
N PRO A 73 -0.02 16.41 13.14
CA PRO A 73 0.40 17.60 13.87
C PRO A 73 1.93 17.78 13.76
N VAL A 74 2.37 18.99 13.46
CA VAL A 74 3.78 19.28 13.16
C VAL A 74 4.72 18.86 14.30
N ASP A 75 4.34 19.15 15.55
CA ASP A 75 5.13 18.84 16.74
C ASP A 75 5.29 17.33 17.01
N TRP A 76 4.47 16.50 16.36
CA TRP A 76 4.51 15.04 16.49
C TRP A 76 5.31 14.36 15.39
N THR A 77 5.79 15.12 14.39
CA THR A 77 6.71 14.58 13.38
C THR A 77 8.08 14.34 13.99
N ALA A 78 8.91 13.49 13.36
CA ALA A 78 10.28 13.25 13.83
C ALA A 78 11.05 14.56 13.98
N PHE A 79 10.99 15.45 12.99
CA PHE A 79 11.63 16.77 13.04
C PHE A 79 10.99 17.69 14.09
N GLY A 80 9.66 17.71 14.19
CA GLY A 80 8.95 18.54 15.17
C GLY A 80 9.30 18.16 16.62
N GLN A 81 9.52 16.88 16.88
CA GLN A 81 9.96 16.42 18.21
C GLN A 81 11.38 16.86 18.58
N GLU A 82 12.27 17.01 17.60
CA GLU A 82 13.62 17.57 17.84
C GLU A 82 13.55 19.04 18.27
N VAL A 83 12.59 19.79 17.72
CA VAL A 83 12.43 21.24 17.98
C VAL A 83 11.56 21.51 19.20
N ALA A 84 10.42 20.81 19.32
CA ALA A 84 9.41 21.07 20.36
C ALA A 84 9.55 20.20 21.62
N GLY A 85 10.50 19.26 21.62
CA GLY A 85 10.69 18.28 22.69
C GLY A 85 9.96 16.97 22.44
N LYS A 86 10.39 15.92 23.14
CA LYS A 86 9.92 14.54 22.94
C LYS A 86 8.44 14.39 23.31
N LYS A 87 7.67 13.82 22.40
CA LYS A 87 6.29 13.37 22.59
C LYS A 87 6.25 11.86 22.84
N SER A 88 5.09 11.35 23.30
CA SER A 88 4.91 9.91 23.58
C SER A 88 4.97 9.04 22.32
N VAL A 89 4.53 9.54 21.20
CA VAL A 89 4.59 8.89 19.87
C VAL A 89 5.02 9.89 18.81
N THR A 90 5.65 9.36 17.76
CA THR A 90 5.93 10.11 16.52
C THR A 90 4.87 9.78 15.50
N ILE A 91 4.43 10.78 14.69
CA ILE A 91 3.42 10.63 13.65
C ILE A 91 4.02 11.10 12.33
N GLN A 92 3.76 10.33 11.26
CA GLN A 92 4.14 10.71 9.90
C GLN A 92 2.94 10.70 8.95
N GLY A 93 3.04 11.45 7.85
CA GLY A 93 2.07 11.36 6.77
C GLY A 93 2.12 9.97 6.11
N TYR A 94 0.96 9.40 5.81
CA TYR A 94 0.89 8.08 5.18
C TYR A 94 1.62 8.02 3.83
N LEU A 95 1.64 9.12 3.07
CA LEU A 95 2.40 9.20 1.82
C LEU A 95 3.90 8.96 2.03
N ASN A 96 4.48 9.52 3.11
CA ASN A 96 5.88 9.27 3.46
C ASN A 96 6.12 7.80 3.78
N CYS A 97 5.24 7.18 4.59
CA CYS A 97 5.32 5.77 4.92
C CYS A 97 5.24 4.89 3.66
N CYS A 98 4.24 5.11 2.80
CA CYS A 98 4.06 4.35 1.55
C CYS A 98 5.22 4.57 0.58
N PHE A 99 5.68 5.81 0.43
CA PHE A 99 6.80 6.12 -0.46
C PHE A 99 8.07 5.39 -0.02
N SER A 100 8.46 5.51 1.24
CA SER A 100 9.70 4.94 1.76
C SER A 100 9.69 3.41 1.82
N ASN A 101 8.53 2.80 2.06
CA ASN A 101 8.44 1.34 2.24
C ASN A 101 7.96 0.57 1.01
N LEU A 102 7.34 1.23 0.03
CA LEU A 102 6.78 0.58 -1.17
C LEU A 102 7.32 1.20 -2.46
N CYS A 103 7.09 2.51 -2.68
CA CYS A 103 7.33 3.13 -3.99
C CYS A 103 8.82 3.26 -4.33
N GLU A 104 9.62 3.78 -3.40
CA GLU A 104 11.06 3.97 -3.58
C GLU A 104 11.79 2.62 -3.70
N PRO A 105 11.57 1.62 -2.81
CA PRO A 105 12.21 0.30 -2.94
C PRO A 105 11.84 -0.42 -4.25
N LEU A 106 10.59 -0.32 -4.69
CA LEU A 106 10.14 -0.85 -5.98
C LEU A 106 10.92 -0.22 -7.14
N THR A 107 10.93 1.13 -7.17
CA THR A 107 11.57 1.90 -8.23
C THR A 107 13.08 1.65 -8.28
N ARG A 108 13.74 1.63 -7.14
CA ARG A 108 15.16 1.32 -7.02
C ARG A 108 15.46 -0.07 -7.56
N LYS A 109 14.69 -1.08 -7.13
CA LYS A 109 14.88 -2.47 -7.60
C LYS A 109 14.63 -2.60 -9.09
N ALA A 110 13.62 -1.95 -9.63
CA ALA A 110 13.36 -1.92 -11.07
C ALA A 110 14.54 -1.34 -11.85
N LYS A 111 15.12 -0.23 -11.38
CA LYS A 111 16.34 0.38 -11.97
C LYS A 111 17.55 -0.55 -11.89
N GLU A 112 17.80 -1.17 -10.74
CA GLU A 112 18.90 -2.15 -10.55
C GLU A 112 18.81 -3.33 -11.52
N LEU A 113 17.58 -3.76 -11.86
CA LEU A 113 17.33 -4.85 -12.79
C LEU A 113 17.35 -4.43 -14.27
N GLY A 114 17.47 -3.14 -14.56
CA GLY A 114 17.42 -2.62 -15.93
C GLY A 114 16.03 -2.66 -16.55
N VAL A 115 14.99 -2.50 -15.73
CA VAL A 115 13.60 -2.40 -16.21
C VAL A 115 13.42 -1.13 -17.01
N THR A 116 12.83 -1.23 -18.20
CA THR A 116 12.53 -0.10 -19.09
C THR A 116 11.04 0.19 -19.19
N GLU A 117 10.20 -0.79 -18.87
CA GLU A 117 8.75 -0.69 -18.85
C GLU A 117 8.20 -1.28 -17.55
N ILE A 118 7.37 -0.52 -16.86
CA ILE A 118 6.77 -0.99 -15.62
C ILE A 118 5.24 -0.92 -15.69
N VAL A 119 4.61 -2.05 -15.39
CA VAL A 119 3.15 -2.24 -15.45
C VAL A 119 2.56 -1.99 -14.07
N TYR A 120 1.47 -1.22 -14.02
CA TYR A 120 0.69 -0.95 -12.81
C TYR A 120 -0.78 -1.27 -13.02
N GLY A 121 -1.42 -1.81 -12.01
CA GLY A 121 -2.86 -2.07 -11.99
C GLY A 121 -3.71 -0.86 -11.61
N GLN A 122 -3.23 0.36 -11.83
CA GLN A 122 -3.99 1.58 -11.52
C GLN A 122 -5.15 1.76 -12.51
N ARG A 123 -6.32 2.14 -11.97
CA ARG A 123 -7.57 2.39 -12.74
C ARG A 123 -8.04 3.83 -12.52
N ASP A 124 -8.75 4.37 -13.52
CA ASP A 124 -9.23 5.76 -13.47
C ASP A 124 -10.29 6.02 -12.40
N GLU A 125 -11.07 5.01 -12.03
CA GLU A 125 -12.08 5.13 -10.96
C GLU A 125 -11.52 5.12 -9.53
N GLU A 126 -10.22 4.85 -9.34
CA GLU A 126 -9.61 4.82 -8.01
C GLU A 126 -9.55 6.22 -7.38
N GLY A 127 -9.95 6.34 -6.10
CA GLY A 127 -9.88 7.59 -5.37
C GLY A 127 -8.46 8.06 -5.06
N TYR A 128 -7.53 7.11 -4.85
CA TYR A 128 -6.12 7.37 -4.56
C TYR A 128 -5.25 6.78 -5.67
N LYS A 129 -4.95 7.57 -6.67
CA LYS A 129 -4.10 7.16 -7.80
C LYS A 129 -2.91 8.09 -7.98
N SER A 130 -1.82 7.56 -8.53
CA SER A 130 -0.69 8.39 -8.92
C SER A 130 -1.07 9.27 -10.13
N PRO A 131 -0.36 10.39 -10.36
CA PRO A 131 -0.57 11.20 -11.57
C PRO A 131 -0.08 10.53 -12.86
N SER A 132 0.51 9.35 -12.75
CA SER A 132 1.00 8.54 -13.88
C SER A 132 -0.15 8.14 -14.81
N ARG A 133 0.12 8.11 -16.09
CA ARG A 133 -0.81 7.69 -17.14
C ARG A 133 -0.14 6.68 -18.05
N ASN A 134 -0.95 5.89 -18.75
CA ASN A 134 -0.44 4.94 -19.72
C ASN A 134 0.47 5.62 -20.74
N GLY A 135 1.66 5.08 -20.97
CA GLY A 135 2.70 5.62 -21.85
C GLY A 135 3.54 6.78 -21.26
N SER A 136 3.23 7.29 -20.06
CA SER A 136 4.06 8.30 -19.41
C SER A 136 5.44 7.76 -19.02
N ILE A 137 6.45 8.62 -19.00
CA ILE A 137 7.82 8.27 -18.61
C ILE A 137 8.12 8.89 -17.25
N SER A 138 8.54 8.07 -16.31
CA SER A 138 9.01 8.49 -15.00
C SER A 138 10.16 7.59 -14.55
N ASP A 139 11.16 8.16 -13.90
CA ASP A 139 12.34 7.44 -13.43
C ASP A 139 13.12 6.69 -14.51
N GLY A 140 13.00 7.11 -15.77
CA GLY A 140 13.60 6.45 -16.92
C GLY A 140 12.86 5.21 -17.42
N MET A 141 11.65 4.94 -16.90
CA MET A 141 10.80 3.80 -17.28
C MET A 141 9.48 4.28 -17.86
N VAL A 142 9.01 3.59 -18.91
CA VAL A 142 7.65 3.78 -19.44
C VAL A 142 6.65 3.14 -18.49
N ARG A 143 5.63 3.87 -18.11
CA ARG A 143 4.51 3.41 -17.27
C ARG A 143 3.43 2.80 -18.16
N ILE A 144 3.00 1.58 -17.85
CA ILE A 144 1.96 0.84 -18.59
C ILE A 144 0.80 0.59 -17.63
N HIS A 145 -0.39 1.05 -18.02
CA HIS A 145 -1.63 0.89 -17.26
C HIS A 145 -2.66 0.13 -18.12
N PRO A 146 -2.57 -1.21 -18.20
CA PRO A 146 -3.35 -1.99 -19.18
C PRO A 146 -4.85 -2.08 -18.84
N ILE A 147 -5.24 -1.70 -17.64
CA ILE A 147 -6.63 -1.71 -17.16
C ILE A 147 -7.08 -0.32 -16.68
N GLU A 148 -6.44 0.77 -17.19
CA GLU A 148 -6.68 2.14 -16.73
C GLU A 148 -8.16 2.53 -16.77
N ASP A 149 -8.86 2.11 -17.81
CA ASP A 149 -10.28 2.38 -18.09
C ASP A 149 -11.24 1.27 -17.61
N TRP A 150 -10.74 0.23 -16.91
CA TRP A 150 -11.60 -0.82 -16.38
C TRP A 150 -12.27 -0.42 -15.07
N THR A 151 -13.51 -0.91 -14.87
CA THR A 151 -14.20 -0.87 -13.57
C THR A 151 -13.74 -2.01 -12.65
N ALA A 152 -14.03 -1.90 -11.36
CA ALA A 152 -13.76 -2.98 -10.40
C ALA A 152 -14.53 -4.26 -10.75
N GLU A 153 -15.75 -4.12 -11.27
CA GLU A 153 -16.58 -5.23 -11.71
C GLU A 153 -15.98 -5.95 -12.92
N GLU A 154 -15.44 -5.21 -13.89
CA GLU A 154 -14.76 -5.79 -15.06
C GLU A 154 -13.49 -6.53 -14.65
N VAL A 155 -12.72 -6.00 -13.70
CA VAL A 155 -11.54 -6.68 -13.13
C VAL A 155 -11.96 -8.01 -12.50
N LEU A 156 -12.99 -8.03 -11.65
CA LEU A 156 -13.48 -9.25 -11.00
C LEU A 156 -14.07 -10.24 -11.99
N ALA A 157 -14.82 -9.76 -12.99
CA ALA A 157 -15.36 -10.59 -14.06
C ALA A 157 -14.24 -11.25 -14.87
N TYR A 158 -13.20 -10.50 -15.23
CA TYR A 158 -12.03 -11.05 -15.90
C TYR A 158 -11.31 -12.10 -15.06
N LEU A 159 -11.03 -11.79 -13.79
CA LEU A 159 -10.33 -12.71 -12.88
C LEU A 159 -11.11 -14.01 -12.68
N SER A 160 -12.44 -13.97 -12.63
CA SER A 160 -13.28 -15.17 -12.49
C SER A 160 -13.13 -16.17 -13.66
N THR A 161 -12.63 -15.71 -14.81
CA THR A 161 -12.29 -16.58 -15.95
C THR A 161 -10.88 -17.19 -15.86
N LYS A 162 -10.05 -16.74 -14.90
CA LYS A 162 -8.63 -17.10 -14.80
C LYS A 162 -8.28 -17.85 -13.53
N MET A 163 -9.01 -17.59 -12.44
CA MET A 163 -8.73 -18.18 -11.13
C MET A 163 -9.97 -18.15 -10.24
N ASP A 164 -9.94 -18.92 -9.15
CA ASP A 164 -10.91 -18.77 -8.07
C ASP A 164 -10.67 -17.43 -7.38
N VAL A 165 -11.64 -16.51 -7.52
CA VAL A 165 -11.51 -15.14 -7.00
C VAL A 165 -11.60 -15.16 -5.48
N PRO A 166 -10.55 -14.73 -4.77
CA PRO A 166 -10.54 -14.70 -3.31
C PRO A 166 -11.64 -13.79 -2.75
N ALA A 167 -12.25 -14.20 -1.64
CA ALA A 167 -13.36 -13.46 -1.03
C ALA A 167 -13.00 -12.01 -0.70
N HIS A 168 -11.77 -11.75 -0.21
CA HIS A 168 -11.30 -10.42 0.12
C HIS A 168 -11.19 -9.46 -1.09
N TYR A 169 -11.14 -9.96 -2.34
CA TYR A 169 -11.20 -9.10 -3.53
C TYR A 169 -12.56 -8.41 -3.71
N ARG A 170 -13.58 -8.84 -2.98
CA ARG A 170 -14.91 -8.23 -2.96
C ARG A 170 -15.08 -7.18 -1.86
N ILE A 171 -14.04 -6.92 -1.06
CA ILE A 171 -14.03 -5.81 -0.09
C ILE A 171 -14.14 -4.51 -0.88
N LYS A 172 -15.19 -3.73 -0.56
CA LYS A 172 -15.45 -2.45 -1.20
C LYS A 172 -14.53 -1.36 -0.62
N HIS A 173 -14.21 -0.38 -1.42
CA HIS A 173 -13.50 0.85 -1.05
C HIS A 173 -12.09 0.67 -0.46
N SER A 174 -11.55 -0.54 -0.37
CA SER A 174 -10.25 -0.78 0.25
C SER A 174 -9.61 -2.06 -0.28
N SER A 175 -8.30 -2.17 -0.14
CA SER A 175 -7.51 -3.36 -0.43
C SER A 175 -6.84 -3.89 0.84
N LEU A 176 -6.36 -5.15 0.80
CA LEU A 176 -5.55 -5.73 1.87
C LEU A 176 -4.09 -5.27 1.72
N ASP A 177 -3.82 -4.03 2.16
CA ASP A 177 -2.47 -3.47 2.19
C ASP A 177 -1.71 -3.93 3.46
N CYS A 178 -1.10 -3.00 4.21
CA CYS A 178 -0.54 -3.33 5.51
C CYS A 178 -1.67 -3.50 6.54
N TYR A 179 -1.74 -4.65 7.23
CA TYR A 179 -2.83 -4.94 8.17
C TYR A 179 -2.90 -3.98 9.36
N ASP A 180 -1.77 -3.41 9.76
CA ASP A 180 -1.65 -2.47 10.88
C ASP A 180 -1.64 -0.98 10.45
N CYS A 181 -2.05 -0.67 9.21
CA CYS A 181 -2.09 0.69 8.69
C CYS A 181 -3.19 1.51 9.35
N THR A 182 -2.83 2.64 9.96
CA THR A 182 -3.73 3.58 10.66
C THR A 182 -4.16 4.77 9.81
N ALA A 183 -3.74 4.81 8.55
CA ALA A 183 -4.16 5.80 7.55
C ALA A 183 -5.34 5.31 6.69
N PHE A 184 -5.82 6.18 5.79
CA PHE A 184 -6.98 5.94 4.92
C PHE A 184 -8.27 5.69 5.70
N ARG A 185 -8.46 6.45 6.80
CA ARG A 185 -9.52 6.20 7.79
C ARG A 185 -10.93 6.27 7.21
N LYS A 186 -11.15 7.08 6.17
CA LYS A 186 -12.46 7.20 5.51
C LYS A 186 -12.84 5.95 4.71
N ASP A 187 -11.83 5.27 4.13
CA ASP A 187 -12.03 4.19 3.18
C ASP A 187 -11.60 2.81 3.73
N SER A 188 -11.09 2.77 4.98
CA SER A 188 -10.54 1.53 5.57
C SER A 188 -11.57 0.68 6.32
N LYS A 189 -12.83 1.12 6.46
CA LYS A 189 -13.83 0.43 7.28
C LYS A 189 -13.98 -1.05 6.89
N ASP A 190 -14.18 -1.32 5.62
CA ASP A 190 -14.44 -2.69 5.15
C ASP A 190 -13.21 -3.60 5.34
N ARG A 191 -11.99 -3.06 5.20
CA ARG A 191 -10.73 -3.76 5.51
C ARG A 191 -10.62 -4.05 7.00
N VAL A 192 -10.95 -3.08 7.86
CA VAL A 192 -10.90 -3.23 9.32
C VAL A 192 -11.92 -4.28 9.79
N ASP A 193 -13.13 -4.26 9.24
CA ASP A 193 -14.16 -5.26 9.53
C ASP A 193 -13.69 -6.66 9.10
N TRP A 194 -13.12 -6.80 7.90
CA TRP A 194 -12.49 -8.04 7.45
C TRP A 194 -11.39 -8.53 8.41
N THR A 195 -10.49 -7.61 8.80
CA THR A 195 -9.38 -7.96 9.71
C THR A 195 -9.90 -8.47 11.03
N LYS A 196 -10.93 -7.80 11.58
CA LYS A 196 -11.57 -8.19 12.84
C LYS A 196 -12.18 -9.59 12.78
N GLU A 197 -12.82 -9.94 11.67
CA GLU A 197 -13.50 -11.22 11.50
C GLU A 197 -12.53 -12.35 11.16
N ALA A 198 -11.62 -12.13 10.21
CA ALA A 198 -10.75 -13.17 9.67
C ALA A 198 -9.42 -13.30 10.42
N HIS A 199 -8.93 -12.24 11.05
CA HIS A 199 -7.60 -12.17 11.68
C HIS A 199 -7.64 -11.42 13.01
N PRO A 200 -8.26 -11.97 14.09
CA PRO A 200 -8.39 -11.28 15.39
C PRO A 200 -7.05 -10.83 15.98
N ASP A 201 -5.98 -11.61 15.79
CA ASP A 201 -4.64 -11.27 16.31
C ASP A 201 -4.06 -10.05 15.60
N LEU A 202 -4.17 -9.99 14.26
CA LEU A 202 -3.74 -8.81 13.48
C LEU A 202 -4.60 -7.59 13.81
N TYR A 203 -5.88 -7.81 14.08
CA TYR A 203 -6.78 -6.75 14.52
C TYR A 203 -6.37 -6.17 15.89
N ALA A 204 -5.90 -7.00 16.82
CA ALA A 204 -5.40 -6.52 18.10
C ALA A 204 -4.14 -5.63 17.94
N GLU A 205 -3.21 -6.01 17.06
CA GLU A 205 -2.04 -5.15 16.72
C GLU A 205 -2.48 -3.82 16.11
N TYR A 206 -3.44 -3.85 15.19
CA TYR A 206 -4.00 -2.64 14.59
C TYR A 206 -4.63 -1.72 15.65
N LEU A 207 -5.47 -2.27 16.56
CA LEU A 207 -6.12 -1.50 17.61
C LEU A 207 -5.12 -0.81 18.55
N ALA A 208 -4.07 -1.50 18.96
CA ALA A 208 -3.04 -0.92 19.82
C ALA A 208 -2.40 0.33 19.18
N ARG A 209 -2.17 0.29 17.85
CA ARG A 209 -1.65 1.46 17.11
C ARG A 209 -2.69 2.58 16.99
N VAL A 210 -3.95 2.25 16.75
CA VAL A 210 -5.05 3.22 16.69
C VAL A 210 -5.22 3.94 18.02
N GLU A 211 -5.12 3.24 19.15
CA GLU A 211 -5.22 3.83 20.49
C GLU A 211 -4.09 4.83 20.73
N LEU A 212 -2.84 4.46 20.42
CA LEU A 212 -1.70 5.38 20.53
C LEU A 212 -1.88 6.64 19.66
N LEU A 213 -2.30 6.45 18.41
CA LEU A 213 -2.53 7.56 17.48
C LEU A 213 -3.67 8.46 17.96
N ASN A 214 -4.78 7.90 18.40
CA ASN A 214 -5.93 8.68 18.88
C ASN A 214 -5.58 9.49 20.14
N ALA A 215 -4.81 8.93 21.08
CA ALA A 215 -4.35 9.65 22.26
C ALA A 215 -3.50 10.87 21.87
N ALA A 216 -2.55 10.68 20.95
CA ALA A 216 -1.68 11.74 20.45
C ALA A 216 -2.45 12.84 19.70
N LEU A 217 -3.38 12.45 18.82
CA LEU A 217 -4.20 13.41 18.07
C LEU A 217 -5.14 14.18 18.98
N LYS A 218 -5.72 13.53 20.00
CA LYS A 218 -6.55 14.21 21.00
C LYS A 218 -5.75 15.29 21.75
N GLU A 219 -4.56 14.95 22.24
CA GLU A 219 -3.68 15.91 22.90
C GLU A 219 -3.38 17.14 22.02
N SER A 220 -3.18 16.94 20.72
CA SER A 220 -2.94 18.03 19.76
C SER A 220 -4.15 18.91 19.52
N LEU A 221 -5.36 18.37 19.59
CA LEU A 221 -6.61 19.09 19.37
C LEU A 221 -7.12 19.81 20.62
N ASP A 222 -6.74 19.33 21.80
CA ASP A 222 -7.05 19.98 23.10
C ASP A 222 -6.23 21.25 23.33
N CYS A 223 -5.37 21.62 22.38
CA CYS A 223 -4.61 22.86 22.39
C CYS A 223 -5.60 24.05 22.32
N THR A 224 -5.69 24.84 23.40
CA THR A 224 -6.56 26.01 23.48
C THR A 224 -6.10 27.06 22.47
N ILE A 225 -6.87 27.24 21.40
CA ILE A 225 -6.66 28.40 20.53
C ILE A 225 -7.11 29.64 21.31
N TYR A 226 -6.17 30.45 21.70
CA TYR A 226 -6.48 31.72 22.33
C TYR A 226 -7.23 32.62 21.32
N THR A 227 -8.56 32.74 21.49
CA THR A 227 -9.32 33.81 20.89
C THR A 227 -9.16 35.03 21.81
N GLY A 228 -8.15 35.86 21.51
CA GLY A 228 -7.98 37.15 22.15
C GLY A 228 -9.01 38.18 21.68
#